data_94ebaba7a1964b9a152bb72e6bf9d6ce
#
_entry.id   94ebaba7a1964b9a152bb72e6bf9d6ce
#
_cell.length_a   1.000
_cell.length_b   1.000
_cell.length_c   1.000
_cell.angle_alpha   90.00
_cell.angle_beta   90.00
_cell.angle_gamma   90.00
#
_symmetry.space_group_name_H-M   'P 1'
#
loop_
_entity.id
_entity.type
_entity.pdbx_description
1 polymer ?
#
loop_
_entity_poly.entity_id
_entity_poly.type
_entity_poly.pdbx_seq_one_letter_code
_entity_poly.pdbx_strand_id
1 'polypeptide(L)'
;MNEYTEKSGNLLERAADLLADLMQTIFLTVLKPFVGLAQRMSDRLKNFLISASFFGIMVIIYLEHTNITSLILQHLPLPSVVKYVFFDLLGCVLMAVVAVCSIKGPLQRRRSNAMMTLLWAGMCIFFIVSAIYTSLDWAAISIIFTLVFPCVYFIWNNRRDYGTLFRLVTKGLVSFNLVFFVLSVLFSPITGGQYRALFTNANSLGQYLTCTIPLFMMNYTLAWRKIGQKPRVAAPVRFDAHRPGTWFRYLAFVCRMHKELIPSLLGLGTSVALIVFSRSRTALLAAAVTLVLWFVLNYIVAHWGEGFKAIALRAVQHIVPMVLAVVICVPGTFWLIKGGTYVVYYYAAVNDLLPEVYEYLDPRLQGTRLDDAINAAMDRLDTEGKTADQVTTHRTLIWEAFAQRIEPFGHERGQIYVHDYGVAATAHNCIIQILYDSGIFTALFYFAINVASGFRALLYYFRRRKGDAYAIFPVLLMPGYLVTSLLASSYPPFAYSIALVYWLVQAPLFEKKIHKLDSLPESV
;
A
#
# COMPACT_ATOMS: atom_id res chain seq x y z
N MET A 1 38.46 -9.97 1.06
CA MET A 1 38.98 -8.78 1.78
C MET A 1 39.67 -7.77 0.84
N ASN A 2 39.31 -7.70 -0.46
CA ASN A 2 40.00 -6.88 -1.47
C ASN A 2 39.07 -6.05 -2.37
N GLU A 3 38.02 -5.45 -1.83
CA GLU A 3 37.17 -4.47 -2.58
C GLU A 3 37.19 -3.06 -1.97
N TYR A 4 38.09 -2.81 -1.00
CA TYR A 4 38.12 -1.54 -0.26
C TYR A 4 39.04 -0.46 -0.83
N THR A 5 39.70 -0.70 -1.95
CA THR A 5 40.63 0.25 -2.57
C THR A 5 40.18 0.76 -3.92
N GLU A 6 38.88 1.14 -4.06
CA GLU A 6 38.48 1.96 -5.20
C GLU A 6 38.33 3.43 -4.79
N LYS A 7 39.19 4.22 -5.45
CA LYS A 7 39.27 5.69 -5.59
C LYS A 7 38.29 6.52 -4.76
N SER A 8 38.83 7.50 -4.09
CA SER A 8 38.15 8.59 -3.37
C SER A 8 36.86 9.04 -4.07
N GLY A 9 35.70 8.55 -3.58
CA GLY A 9 34.38 9.08 -3.97
C GLY A 9 34.33 10.59 -3.70
N ASN A 10 33.46 11.29 -4.38
CA ASN A 10 33.27 12.70 -4.11
C ASN A 10 32.79 12.91 -2.66
N LEU A 11 32.86 14.16 -2.17
CA LEU A 11 32.50 14.50 -0.78
C LEU A 11 31.10 13.98 -0.39
N LEU A 12 30.14 14.04 -1.30
CA LEU A 12 28.76 13.57 -1.08
C LEU A 12 28.69 12.04 -0.91
N GLU A 13 29.45 11.27 -1.68
CA GLU A 13 29.52 9.81 -1.50
C GLU A 13 30.11 9.43 -0.15
N ARG A 14 31.16 10.13 0.30
CA ARG A 14 31.77 9.92 1.62
C ARG A 14 30.79 10.26 2.75
N ALA A 15 30.07 11.38 2.65
CA ALA A 15 29.06 11.77 3.63
C ALA A 15 27.92 10.74 3.70
N ALA A 16 27.43 10.25 2.55
CA ALA A 16 26.41 9.22 2.51
C ALA A 16 26.87 7.89 3.10
N ASP A 17 28.09 7.46 2.78
CA ASP A 17 28.67 6.21 3.33
C ASP A 17 28.86 6.33 4.86
N LEU A 18 29.33 7.48 5.36
CA LEU A 18 29.48 7.74 6.80
C LEU A 18 28.13 7.68 7.52
N LEU A 19 27.12 8.34 6.97
CA LEU A 19 25.78 8.35 7.54
C LEU A 19 25.16 6.95 7.54
N ALA A 20 25.33 6.23 6.45
CA ALA A 20 24.88 4.84 6.32
C ALA A 20 25.56 3.93 7.35
N ASP A 21 26.86 4.09 7.54
CA ASP A 21 27.63 3.34 8.56
C ASP A 21 27.20 3.70 9.99
N LEU A 22 26.92 4.97 10.26
CA LEU A 22 26.41 5.42 11.56
C LEU A 22 25.05 4.77 11.85
N MET A 23 24.10 4.86 10.91
CA MET A 23 22.78 4.26 11.06
C MET A 23 22.84 2.75 11.26
N GLN A 24 23.68 2.07 10.48
CA GLN A 24 23.89 0.63 10.62
C GLN A 24 24.52 0.30 11.98
N THR A 25 25.48 1.08 12.46
CA THR A 25 26.13 0.86 13.74
C THR A 25 25.15 1.04 14.90
N ILE A 26 24.34 2.10 14.90
CA ILE A 26 23.30 2.33 15.90
C ILE A 26 22.30 1.15 15.89
N PHE A 27 21.78 0.79 14.73
CA PHE A 27 20.81 -0.29 14.61
C PHE A 27 21.37 -1.63 15.09
N LEU A 28 22.60 -1.97 14.70
CA LEU A 28 23.27 -3.20 15.14
C LEU A 28 23.57 -3.20 16.63
N THR A 29 23.95 -2.06 17.21
CA THR A 29 24.20 -1.95 18.65
C THR A 29 22.95 -2.24 19.45
N VAL A 30 21.81 -1.63 19.06
CA VAL A 30 20.52 -1.82 19.71
C VAL A 30 19.97 -3.24 19.51
N LEU A 31 20.08 -3.78 18.30
CA LEU A 31 19.49 -5.07 17.95
C LEU A 31 20.47 -6.26 18.00
N LYS A 32 21.71 -6.04 18.44
CA LYS A 32 22.75 -7.09 18.50
C LYS A 32 22.29 -8.41 19.13
N PRO A 33 21.57 -8.43 20.28
CA PRO A 33 21.07 -9.68 20.87
C PRO A 33 20.11 -10.41 19.93
N PHE A 34 19.23 -9.67 19.26
CA PHE A 34 18.22 -10.22 18.35
C PHE A 34 18.84 -10.69 17.02
N VAL A 35 19.92 -10.06 16.55
CA VAL A 35 20.69 -10.49 15.38
C VAL A 35 21.23 -11.90 15.58
N GLY A 36 21.87 -12.17 16.71
CA GLY A 36 22.38 -13.50 17.06
C GLY A 36 21.28 -14.56 17.12
N LEU A 37 20.12 -14.20 17.68
CA LEU A 37 18.93 -15.07 17.68
C LEU A 37 18.46 -15.34 16.24
N ALA A 38 18.30 -14.30 15.42
CA ALA A 38 17.83 -14.44 14.04
C ALA A 38 18.77 -15.29 13.17
N GLN A 39 20.09 -15.23 13.39
CA GLN A 39 21.05 -16.09 12.67
C GLN A 39 20.86 -17.58 12.98
N ARG A 40 20.38 -17.93 14.18
CA ARG A 40 20.09 -19.31 14.59
C ARG A 40 18.71 -19.80 14.15
N MET A 41 17.82 -18.90 13.74
CA MET A 41 16.46 -19.25 13.31
C MET A 41 16.45 -19.88 11.93
N SER A 42 15.57 -20.86 11.73
CA SER A 42 15.32 -21.46 10.42
C SER A 42 14.71 -20.43 9.44
N ASP A 43 14.98 -20.57 8.15
CA ASP A 43 14.41 -19.69 7.12
C ASP A 43 12.86 -19.75 7.10
N ARG A 44 12.26 -20.89 7.45
CA ARG A 44 10.80 -21.02 7.57
C ARG A 44 10.26 -20.11 8.66
N LEU A 45 10.89 -20.10 9.83
CA LEU A 45 10.48 -19.26 10.96
C LEU A 45 10.68 -17.77 10.64
N LYS A 46 11.82 -17.39 10.06
CA LYS A 46 12.07 -16.02 9.60
C LYS A 46 11.01 -15.54 8.61
N ASN A 47 10.71 -16.37 7.62
CA ASN A 47 9.70 -16.05 6.61
C ASN A 47 8.30 -15.92 7.21
N PHE A 48 7.95 -16.78 8.17
CA PHE A 48 6.69 -16.67 8.91
C PHE A 48 6.63 -15.37 9.70
N LEU A 49 7.68 -15.03 10.47
CA LEU A 49 7.73 -13.80 11.27
C LEU A 49 7.64 -12.54 10.40
N ILE A 50 8.29 -12.52 9.23
CA ILE A 50 8.16 -11.40 8.29
C ILE A 50 6.71 -11.25 7.83
N SER A 51 6.06 -12.32 7.38
CA SER A 51 4.66 -12.25 6.93
C SER A 51 3.70 -11.89 8.06
N ALA A 52 3.92 -12.45 9.26
CA ALA A 52 3.12 -12.16 10.46
C ALA A 52 3.30 -10.70 10.91
N SER A 53 4.53 -10.16 10.82
CA SER A 53 4.79 -8.74 11.11
C SER A 53 4.03 -7.82 10.16
N PHE A 54 4.00 -8.12 8.86
CA PHE A 54 3.19 -7.35 7.91
C PHE A 54 1.70 -7.43 8.20
N PHE A 55 1.19 -8.62 8.53
CA PHE A 55 -0.19 -8.76 8.99
C PHE A 55 -0.45 -7.92 10.24
N GLY A 56 0.42 -8.00 11.25
CA GLY A 56 0.31 -7.25 12.49
C GLY A 56 0.36 -5.72 12.28
N ILE A 57 1.24 -5.23 11.40
CA ILE A 57 1.30 -3.82 11.02
C ILE A 57 -0.03 -3.36 10.41
N MET A 58 -0.63 -4.16 9.54
CA MET A 58 -1.93 -3.84 8.96
C MET A 58 -3.05 -3.80 10.00
N VAL A 59 -2.98 -4.70 11.01
CA VAL A 59 -3.91 -4.66 12.16
C VAL A 59 -3.74 -3.37 12.95
N ILE A 60 -2.51 -2.94 13.21
CA ILE A 60 -2.22 -1.69 13.94
C ILE A 60 -2.81 -0.50 13.18
N ILE A 61 -2.48 -0.37 11.89
CA ILE A 61 -3.00 0.71 11.03
C ILE A 61 -4.53 0.72 11.01
N TYR A 62 -5.15 -0.47 10.95
CA TYR A 62 -6.60 -0.59 11.02
C TYR A 62 -7.14 -0.09 12.38
N LEU A 63 -6.52 -0.51 13.48
CA LEU A 63 -6.93 -0.10 14.82
C LEU A 63 -6.83 1.41 15.02
N GLU A 64 -5.80 2.07 14.49
CA GLU A 64 -5.65 3.54 14.54
C GLU A 64 -6.79 4.29 13.83
N HIS A 65 -7.38 3.67 12.81
CA HIS A 65 -8.52 4.23 12.09
C HIS A 65 -9.89 3.77 12.63
N THR A 66 -9.93 3.23 13.84
CA THR A 66 -11.17 2.78 14.49
C THR A 66 -11.29 3.33 15.91
N ASN A 67 -12.52 3.43 16.40
CA ASN A 67 -12.77 3.84 17.79
C ASN A 67 -12.31 2.78 18.81
N ILE A 68 -11.94 1.58 18.37
CA ILE A 68 -11.44 0.48 19.22
C ILE A 68 -10.13 0.89 19.90
N THR A 69 -9.31 1.68 19.24
CA THR A 69 -8.05 2.21 19.80
C THR A 69 -8.28 2.98 21.10
N SER A 70 -9.24 3.89 21.13
CA SER A 70 -9.55 4.66 22.32
C SER A 70 -9.98 3.77 23.48
N LEU A 71 -10.79 2.75 23.21
CA LEU A 71 -11.22 1.77 24.20
C LEU A 71 -10.04 0.95 24.77
N ILE A 72 -9.17 0.44 23.90
CA ILE A 72 -7.99 -0.32 24.31
C ILE A 72 -7.07 0.55 25.16
N LEU A 73 -6.75 1.77 24.69
CA LEU A 73 -5.80 2.66 25.38
C LEU A 73 -6.33 3.20 26.69
N GLN A 74 -7.64 3.37 26.86
CA GLN A 74 -8.24 3.80 28.13
C GLN A 74 -7.96 2.81 29.26
N HIS A 75 -7.99 1.51 28.97
CA HIS A 75 -7.78 0.45 29.96
C HIS A 75 -6.32 0.07 30.21
N LEU A 76 -5.37 0.60 29.42
CA LEU A 76 -3.96 0.34 29.64
C LEU A 76 -3.38 1.27 30.72
N PRO A 77 -2.64 0.76 31.71
CA PRO A 77 -2.01 1.57 32.76
C PRO A 77 -0.72 2.24 32.24
N LEU A 78 -0.83 3.03 31.17
CA LEU A 78 0.29 3.71 30.53
C LEU A 78 0.16 5.23 30.69
N PRO A 79 1.29 5.97 30.78
CA PRO A 79 1.30 7.42 30.69
C PRO A 79 0.64 7.93 29.40
N SER A 80 -0.01 9.10 29.45
CA SER A 80 -0.74 9.68 28.32
C SER A 80 0.13 9.83 27.05
N VAL A 81 1.37 10.27 27.20
CA VAL A 81 2.34 10.40 26.10
C VAL A 81 2.64 9.04 25.44
N VAL A 82 2.79 7.98 26.24
CA VAL A 82 3.03 6.62 25.73
C VAL A 82 1.80 6.10 25.01
N LYS A 83 0.59 6.37 25.54
CA LYS A 83 -0.67 5.99 24.87
C LYS A 83 -0.77 6.61 23.47
N TYR A 84 -0.38 7.85 23.32
CA TYR A 84 -0.44 8.57 22.03
C TYR A 84 0.43 7.92 20.94
N VAL A 85 1.62 7.42 21.29
CA VAL A 85 2.56 6.82 20.33
C VAL A 85 2.63 5.29 20.40
N PHE A 86 1.76 4.66 21.20
CA PHE A 86 1.84 3.23 21.50
C PHE A 86 1.79 2.35 20.24
N PHE A 87 0.82 2.60 19.35
CA PHE A 87 0.67 1.81 18.14
C PHE A 87 1.79 2.07 17.13
N ASP A 88 2.26 3.31 17.04
CA ASP A 88 3.42 3.65 16.21
C ASP A 88 4.68 2.92 16.67
N LEU A 89 4.94 2.89 17.98
CA LEU A 89 6.07 2.16 18.55
C LEU A 89 5.94 0.65 18.33
N LEU A 90 4.76 0.09 18.49
CA LEU A 90 4.51 -1.31 18.18
C LEU A 90 4.75 -1.61 16.69
N GLY A 91 4.33 -0.72 15.80
CA GLY A 91 4.63 -0.77 14.38
C GLY A 91 6.15 -0.75 14.11
N CYS A 92 6.91 0.11 14.78
CA CYS A 92 8.36 0.16 14.69
C CYS A 92 9.02 -1.15 15.17
N VAL A 93 8.51 -1.77 16.23
CA VAL A 93 8.98 -3.09 16.71
C VAL A 93 8.76 -4.15 15.64
N LEU A 94 7.58 -4.22 15.02
CA LEU A 94 7.32 -5.17 13.94
C LEU A 94 8.21 -4.91 12.72
N MET A 95 8.51 -3.66 12.39
CA MET A 95 9.49 -3.29 11.35
C MET A 95 10.89 -3.77 11.71
N ALA A 96 11.32 -3.61 12.95
CA ALA A 96 12.60 -4.13 13.42
C ALA A 96 12.67 -5.66 13.30
N VAL A 97 11.57 -6.38 13.60
CA VAL A 97 11.48 -7.83 13.38
C VAL A 97 11.66 -8.16 11.90
N VAL A 98 11.02 -7.44 10.98
CA VAL A 98 11.22 -7.64 9.53
C VAL A 98 12.69 -7.42 9.15
N ALA A 99 13.31 -6.35 9.66
CA ALA A 99 14.71 -6.04 9.39
C ALA A 99 15.65 -7.14 9.91
N VAL A 100 15.49 -7.58 11.16
CA VAL A 100 16.29 -8.64 11.78
C VAL A 100 16.09 -9.99 11.07
N CYS A 101 14.86 -10.38 10.79
CA CYS A 101 14.56 -11.61 10.07
C CYS A 101 14.99 -11.58 8.59
N SER A 102 15.33 -10.42 8.04
CA SER A 102 15.90 -10.28 6.70
C SER A 102 17.37 -10.70 6.61
N ILE A 103 18.05 -10.91 7.73
CA ILE A 103 19.45 -11.34 7.78
C ILE A 103 19.55 -12.80 7.33
N LYS A 104 20.28 -13.04 6.24
CA LYS A 104 20.50 -14.38 5.65
C LYS A 104 21.93 -14.89 5.72
N GLY A 105 22.84 -14.16 6.36
CA GLY A 105 24.25 -14.52 6.41
C GLY A 105 25.05 -13.57 7.28
N PRO A 106 26.39 -13.60 7.19
CA PRO A 106 27.23 -12.63 7.87
C PRO A 106 26.86 -11.22 7.42
N LEU A 107 26.81 -10.32 8.39
CA LEU A 107 26.47 -8.92 8.14
C LEU A 107 27.50 -8.33 7.15
N GLN A 108 27.01 -7.78 6.07
CA GLN A 108 27.83 -7.16 5.04
C GLN A 108 27.58 -5.66 5.05
N ARG A 109 28.65 -4.88 4.94
CA ARG A 109 28.56 -3.45 4.68
C ARG A 109 28.58 -3.24 3.16
N ARG A 110 27.57 -2.57 2.64
CA ARG A 110 27.48 -2.19 1.23
C ARG A 110 27.39 -0.70 1.10
N ARG A 111 27.96 -0.16 0.05
CA ARG A 111 27.79 1.24 -0.30
C ARG A 111 26.41 1.49 -0.85
N SER A 112 25.70 2.42 -0.22
CA SER A 112 24.37 2.86 -0.63
C SER A 112 24.43 3.83 -1.81
N ASN A 113 23.26 4.09 -2.39
CA ASN A 113 23.11 5.22 -3.30
C ASN A 113 23.14 6.53 -2.49
N ALA A 114 24.16 7.36 -2.73
CA ALA A 114 24.38 8.58 -1.98
C ALA A 114 23.17 9.53 -2.01
N MET A 115 22.57 9.73 -3.19
CA MET A 115 21.40 10.59 -3.34
C MET A 115 20.24 10.13 -2.47
N MET A 116 19.85 8.83 -2.55
CA MET A 116 18.74 8.29 -1.75
C MET A 116 18.99 8.42 -0.25
N THR A 117 20.23 8.10 0.18
CA THR A 117 20.62 8.17 1.59
C THR A 117 20.58 9.61 2.13
N LEU A 118 21.15 10.55 1.39
CA LEU A 118 21.20 11.96 1.80
C LEU A 118 19.82 12.61 1.78
N LEU A 119 18.99 12.31 0.78
CA LEU A 119 17.62 12.83 0.73
C LEU A 119 16.78 12.32 1.89
N TRP A 120 16.89 11.02 2.23
CA TRP A 120 16.18 10.50 3.39
C TRP A 120 16.67 11.11 4.70
N ALA A 121 17.98 11.19 4.87
CA ALA A 121 18.56 11.79 6.05
C ALA A 121 18.18 13.26 6.20
N GLY A 122 18.26 14.03 5.11
CA GLY A 122 17.81 15.42 5.09
C GLY A 122 16.35 15.55 5.48
N MET A 123 15.47 14.71 4.94
CA MET A 123 14.07 14.67 5.35
C MET A 123 13.91 14.42 6.86
N CYS A 124 14.59 13.42 7.43
CA CYS A 124 14.53 13.12 8.86
C CYS A 124 15.07 14.28 9.72
N ILE A 125 16.21 14.86 9.33
CA ILE A 125 16.83 15.97 10.05
C ILE A 125 15.87 17.17 10.09
N PHE A 126 15.29 17.54 8.96
CA PHE A 126 14.39 18.69 8.92
C PHE A 126 13.04 18.42 9.60
N PHE A 127 12.54 17.19 9.62
CA PHE A 127 11.42 16.83 10.49
C PHE A 127 11.74 17.04 11.96
N ILE A 128 12.95 16.64 12.42
CA ILE A 128 13.39 16.82 13.79
C ILE A 128 13.56 18.31 14.13
N VAL A 129 14.21 19.07 13.25
CA VAL A 129 14.39 20.53 13.42
C VAL A 129 13.04 21.23 13.50
N SER A 130 12.11 20.91 12.63
CA SER A 130 10.74 21.43 12.67
C SER A 130 10.05 21.08 14.00
N ALA A 131 10.14 19.83 14.44
CA ALA A 131 9.52 19.41 15.70
C ALA A 131 10.07 20.16 16.91
N ILE A 132 11.38 20.48 16.92
CA ILE A 132 11.99 21.30 17.98
C ILE A 132 11.51 22.76 17.90
N TYR A 133 11.39 23.30 16.69
CA TYR A 133 10.96 24.67 16.46
C TYR A 133 9.47 24.88 16.83
N THR A 134 8.62 23.90 16.51
CA THR A 134 7.16 23.95 16.70
C THR A 134 6.67 23.29 17.98
N SER A 135 7.43 23.40 19.07
CA SER A 135 7.08 22.87 20.40
C SER A 135 6.92 21.34 20.50
N LEU A 136 7.58 20.59 19.63
CA LEU A 136 7.63 19.12 19.63
C LEU A 136 6.31 18.42 19.27
N ASP A 137 5.28 19.11 18.82
CA ASP A 137 4.01 18.50 18.42
C ASP A 137 4.18 17.48 17.28
N TRP A 138 5.19 17.69 16.43
CA TRP A 138 5.53 16.79 15.32
C TRP A 138 6.61 15.76 15.67
N ALA A 139 7.03 15.68 16.96
CA ALA A 139 8.09 14.78 17.38
C ALA A 139 7.77 13.31 17.06
N ALA A 140 6.51 12.89 17.22
CA ALA A 140 6.09 11.53 16.91
C ALA A 140 6.37 11.16 15.44
N ILE A 141 5.97 12.03 14.49
CA ILE A 141 6.21 11.82 13.06
C ILE A 141 7.71 11.79 12.76
N SER A 142 8.48 12.70 13.36
CA SER A 142 9.93 12.78 13.20
C SER A 142 10.63 11.51 13.67
N ILE A 143 10.23 11.00 14.85
CA ILE A 143 10.74 9.75 15.42
C ILE A 143 10.39 8.56 14.51
N ILE A 144 9.14 8.46 14.04
CA ILE A 144 8.70 7.37 13.16
C ILE A 144 9.56 7.31 11.90
N PHE A 145 9.70 8.41 11.15
CA PHE A 145 10.54 8.43 9.95
C PHE A 145 12.00 8.09 10.25
N THR A 146 12.53 8.60 11.36
CA THR A 146 13.91 8.31 11.77
C THR A 146 14.10 6.84 12.12
N LEU A 147 13.10 6.16 12.73
CA LEU A 147 13.16 4.73 13.04
C LEU A 147 12.90 3.83 11.84
N VAL A 148 12.07 4.25 10.89
CA VAL A 148 11.80 3.48 9.65
C VAL A 148 13.04 3.46 8.76
N PHE A 149 13.80 4.55 8.67
CA PHE A 149 14.97 4.63 7.81
C PHE A 149 16.04 3.57 8.09
N PRO A 150 16.53 3.38 9.34
CA PRO A 150 17.47 2.32 9.65
C PRO A 150 16.95 0.93 9.32
N CYS A 151 15.65 0.65 9.53
CA CYS A 151 15.05 -0.63 9.19
C CYS A 151 15.11 -0.90 7.68
N VAL A 152 14.69 0.07 6.85
CA VAL A 152 14.75 -0.02 5.38
C VAL A 152 16.21 -0.20 4.91
N TYR A 153 17.13 0.58 5.45
CA TYR A 153 18.54 0.51 5.15
C TYR A 153 19.15 -0.84 5.52
N PHE A 154 18.79 -1.38 6.69
CA PHE A 154 19.27 -2.66 7.17
C PHE A 154 18.72 -3.83 6.32
N ILE A 155 17.47 -3.79 5.93
CA ILE A 155 16.87 -4.75 5.00
C ILE A 155 17.67 -4.74 3.68
N TRP A 156 17.91 -3.57 3.11
CA TRP A 156 18.67 -3.44 1.88
C TRP A 156 20.08 -4.02 2.01
N ASN A 157 20.80 -3.67 3.07
CA ASN A 157 22.20 -4.06 3.24
C ASN A 157 22.39 -5.57 3.43
N ASN A 158 21.45 -6.26 4.07
CA ASN A 158 21.58 -7.67 4.43
C ASN A 158 20.79 -8.61 3.51
N ARG A 159 19.82 -8.11 2.76
CA ARG A 159 19.01 -8.95 1.89
C ARG A 159 19.32 -8.70 0.43
N ARG A 160 19.59 -9.81 -0.32
CA ARG A 160 19.82 -9.76 -1.78
C ARG A 160 18.59 -10.24 -2.57
N ASP A 161 17.79 -11.09 -1.97
CA ASP A 161 16.59 -11.68 -2.56
C ASP A 161 15.35 -10.86 -2.20
N TYR A 162 15.12 -9.80 -2.97
CA TYR A 162 13.93 -8.95 -2.79
C TYR A 162 12.66 -9.63 -3.28
N GLY A 163 12.76 -10.55 -4.23
CA GLY A 163 11.60 -11.32 -4.69
C GLY A 163 10.96 -12.11 -3.56
N THR A 164 11.76 -12.78 -2.73
CA THR A 164 11.23 -13.44 -1.53
C THR A 164 10.67 -12.43 -0.52
N LEU A 165 11.31 -11.29 -0.30
CA LEU A 165 10.76 -10.25 0.59
C LEU A 165 9.39 -9.80 0.11
N PHE A 166 9.26 -9.43 -1.16
CA PHE A 166 7.99 -8.96 -1.72
C PHE A 166 6.91 -10.05 -1.69
N ARG A 167 7.26 -11.31 -1.89
CA ARG A 167 6.35 -12.44 -1.70
C ARG A 167 5.82 -12.52 -0.27
N LEU A 168 6.69 -12.32 0.74
CA LEU A 168 6.29 -12.37 2.14
C LEU A 168 5.43 -11.17 2.55
N VAL A 169 5.77 -9.97 2.07
CA VAL A 169 4.92 -8.78 2.18
C VAL A 169 3.54 -9.06 1.60
N THR A 170 3.51 -9.55 0.37
CA THR A 170 2.27 -9.92 -0.32
C THR A 170 1.45 -10.91 0.49
N LYS A 171 2.08 -11.95 1.06
CA LYS A 171 1.39 -12.95 1.86
C LYS A 171 0.75 -12.35 3.12
N GLY A 172 1.46 -11.48 3.84
CA GLY A 172 0.93 -10.79 5.01
C GLY A 172 -0.27 -9.89 4.66
N LEU A 173 -0.13 -9.10 3.59
CA LEU A 173 -1.19 -8.20 3.11
C LEU A 173 -2.43 -8.95 2.60
N VAL A 174 -2.25 -10.04 1.85
CA VAL A 174 -3.39 -10.85 1.36
C VAL A 174 -4.10 -11.53 2.53
N SER A 175 -3.35 -12.04 3.52
CA SER A 175 -3.96 -12.65 4.71
C SER A 175 -4.78 -11.64 5.50
N PHE A 176 -4.25 -10.41 5.69
CA PHE A 176 -5.01 -9.34 6.34
C PHE A 176 -6.25 -8.96 5.52
N ASN A 177 -6.10 -8.78 4.20
CA ASN A 177 -7.20 -8.42 3.33
C ASN A 177 -8.35 -9.43 3.37
N LEU A 178 -8.04 -10.73 3.45
CA LEU A 178 -9.04 -11.79 3.58
C LEU A 178 -9.81 -11.68 4.91
N VAL A 179 -9.08 -11.53 6.03
CA VAL A 179 -9.70 -11.37 7.35
C VAL A 179 -10.55 -10.11 7.40
N PHE A 180 -10.00 -8.99 6.93
CA PHE A 180 -10.70 -7.71 6.87
C PHE A 180 -11.97 -7.78 6.02
N PHE A 181 -11.91 -8.43 4.85
CA PHE A 181 -13.06 -8.61 3.97
C PHE A 181 -14.16 -9.44 4.65
N VAL A 182 -13.80 -10.56 5.27
CA VAL A 182 -14.78 -11.41 5.99
C VAL A 182 -15.45 -10.63 7.13
N LEU A 183 -14.66 -9.93 7.95
CA LEU A 183 -15.22 -9.11 9.03
C LEU A 183 -16.11 -7.98 8.49
N SER A 184 -15.72 -7.36 7.38
CA SER A 184 -16.54 -6.31 6.74
C SER A 184 -17.85 -6.85 6.21
N VAL A 185 -17.84 -8.05 5.63
CA VAL A 185 -19.06 -8.75 5.17
C VAL A 185 -20.03 -9.03 6.33
N LEU A 186 -19.50 -9.39 7.49
CA LEU A 186 -20.32 -9.75 8.65
C LEU A 186 -20.83 -8.54 9.45
N PHE A 187 -20.00 -7.51 9.61
CA PHE A 187 -20.23 -6.45 10.60
C PHE A 187 -20.37 -5.04 10.02
N SER A 188 -20.32 -4.87 8.71
CA SER A 188 -20.43 -3.55 8.09
C SER A 188 -21.50 -3.51 7.01
N PRO A 189 -22.71 -3.06 7.32
CA PRO A 189 -23.82 -3.01 6.35
C PRO A 189 -23.60 -1.91 5.31
N ILE A 190 -24.14 -2.12 4.10
CA ILE A 190 -24.25 -1.08 3.09
C ILE A 190 -25.53 -0.29 3.37
N THR A 191 -25.34 0.95 3.81
CA THR A 191 -26.41 1.93 3.97
C THR A 191 -26.43 2.89 2.78
N GLY A 192 -27.43 3.77 2.67
CA GLY A 192 -27.52 4.74 1.57
C GLY A 192 -26.33 5.74 1.46
N GLY A 193 -25.46 5.80 2.47
CA GLY A 193 -24.26 6.63 2.50
C GLY A 193 -23.04 6.00 1.82
N GLN A 194 -21.87 6.61 2.05
CA GLN A 194 -20.58 6.06 1.63
C GLN A 194 -20.23 4.82 2.46
N TYR A 195 -19.96 3.71 1.78
CA TYR A 195 -19.49 2.50 2.46
C TYR A 195 -18.07 2.69 3.00
N ARG A 196 -17.90 2.42 4.27
CA ARG A 196 -16.63 2.60 4.96
C ARG A 196 -16.02 1.28 5.46
N ALA A 197 -16.72 0.16 5.20
CA ALA A 197 -16.38 -1.12 5.80
C ALA A 197 -16.24 -0.98 7.34
N LEU A 198 -15.17 -1.50 7.91
CA LEU A 198 -14.89 -1.34 9.34
C LEU A 198 -14.04 -0.10 9.67
N PHE A 199 -13.70 0.75 8.69
CA PHE A 199 -12.99 2.01 8.94
C PHE A 199 -13.94 3.11 9.44
N THR A 200 -13.36 4.13 10.08
CA THR A 200 -14.13 5.30 10.57
C THR A 200 -14.71 6.12 9.43
N ASN A 201 -14.06 6.14 8.26
CA ASN A 201 -14.54 6.86 7.09
C ASN A 201 -14.21 6.15 5.77
N ALA A 202 -14.92 6.52 4.71
CA ALA A 202 -14.77 5.93 3.38
C ALA A 202 -13.42 6.27 2.70
N ASN A 203 -12.78 7.39 3.06
CA ASN A 203 -11.49 7.75 2.51
C ASN A 203 -10.37 6.85 3.07
N SER A 204 -10.44 6.48 4.37
CA SER A 204 -9.51 5.51 4.96
C SER A 204 -9.63 4.14 4.30
N LEU A 205 -10.85 3.67 4.04
CA LEU A 205 -11.07 2.48 3.20
C LEU A 205 -10.46 2.65 1.82
N GLY A 206 -10.68 3.79 1.16
CA GLY A 206 -10.11 4.10 -0.15
C GLY A 206 -8.57 4.03 -0.16
N GLN A 207 -7.91 4.63 0.82
CA GLN A 207 -6.44 4.59 0.97
C GLN A 207 -5.91 3.17 1.19
N TYR A 208 -6.59 2.37 1.98
CA TYR A 208 -6.28 0.96 2.15
C TYR A 208 -6.38 0.19 0.81
N LEU A 209 -7.43 0.41 0.05
CA LEU A 209 -7.66 -0.26 -1.23
C LEU A 209 -6.64 0.14 -2.31
N THR A 210 -6.07 1.34 -2.25
CA THR A 210 -4.97 1.75 -3.15
C THR A 210 -3.68 0.96 -2.91
N CYS A 211 -3.53 0.31 -1.76
CA CYS A 211 -2.45 -0.64 -1.49
C CYS A 211 -2.77 -2.05 -2.03
N THR A 212 -4.03 -2.48 -1.94
CA THR A 212 -4.43 -3.84 -2.33
C THR A 212 -4.48 -4.06 -3.85
N ILE A 213 -4.84 -3.03 -4.63
CA ILE A 213 -4.88 -3.13 -6.08
C ILE A 213 -3.52 -3.47 -6.71
N PRO A 214 -2.41 -2.72 -6.44
CA PRO A 214 -1.07 -3.10 -6.92
C PRO A 214 -0.68 -4.52 -6.52
N LEU A 215 -1.05 -4.93 -5.31
CA LEU A 215 -0.81 -6.25 -4.79
C LEU A 215 -1.46 -7.36 -5.64
N PHE A 216 -2.76 -7.24 -5.93
CA PHE A 216 -3.47 -8.22 -6.74
C PHE A 216 -3.06 -8.17 -8.21
N MET A 217 -2.73 -7.01 -8.75
CA MET A 217 -2.19 -6.87 -10.11
C MET A 217 -0.82 -7.54 -10.24
N MET A 218 0.04 -7.40 -9.25
CA MET A 218 1.32 -8.11 -9.20
C MET A 218 1.11 -9.62 -9.13
N ASN A 219 0.24 -10.10 -8.22
CA ASN A 219 -0.08 -11.52 -8.12
C ASN A 219 -0.68 -12.09 -9.40
N TYR A 220 -1.53 -11.33 -10.07
CA TYR A 220 -2.06 -11.68 -11.40
C TYR A 220 -0.93 -11.85 -12.42
N THR A 221 0.01 -10.90 -12.47
CA THR A 221 1.16 -10.97 -13.37
C THR A 221 2.03 -12.20 -13.10
N LEU A 222 2.25 -12.54 -11.82
CA LEU A 222 2.98 -13.73 -11.41
C LEU A 222 2.28 -15.02 -11.83
N ALA A 223 0.99 -15.11 -11.56
CA ALA A 223 0.18 -16.27 -11.93
C ALA A 223 0.16 -16.50 -13.45
N TRP A 224 0.06 -15.40 -14.20
CA TRP A 224 0.13 -15.46 -15.66
C TRP A 224 1.48 -15.96 -16.19
N ARG A 225 2.59 -15.49 -15.63
CA ARG A 225 3.93 -15.98 -15.97
C ARG A 225 4.07 -17.48 -15.71
N LYS A 226 3.57 -17.96 -14.55
CA LYS A 226 3.58 -19.40 -14.22
C LYS A 226 2.76 -20.22 -15.23
N ILE A 227 1.62 -19.72 -15.66
CA ILE A 227 0.79 -20.40 -16.69
C ILE A 227 1.54 -20.48 -18.01
N GLY A 228 2.23 -19.41 -18.42
CA GLY A 228 3.03 -19.38 -19.64
C GLY A 228 4.23 -20.35 -19.65
N GLN A 229 4.71 -20.76 -18.48
CA GLN A 229 5.79 -21.75 -18.32
C GLN A 229 5.30 -23.20 -18.33
N LYS A 230 3.97 -23.43 -18.18
CA LYS A 230 3.40 -24.79 -18.21
C LYS A 230 3.38 -25.33 -19.65
N PRO A 231 3.61 -26.64 -19.81
CA PRO A 231 3.46 -27.27 -21.12
C PRO A 231 2.04 -27.05 -21.65
N ARG A 232 1.93 -26.73 -22.93
CA ARG A 232 0.63 -26.55 -23.59
C ARG A 232 -0.09 -27.89 -23.63
N VAL A 233 -1.15 -28.02 -22.85
CA VAL A 233 -2.03 -29.18 -22.87
C VAL A 233 -3.13 -28.91 -23.89
N ALA A 234 -3.32 -29.82 -24.84
CA ALA A 234 -4.43 -29.71 -25.79
C ALA A 234 -5.77 -29.76 -25.04
N ALA A 235 -6.71 -28.92 -25.45
CA ALA A 235 -8.05 -28.94 -24.89
C ALA A 235 -8.71 -30.30 -25.17
N PRO A 236 -9.24 -30.99 -24.15
CA PRO A 236 -9.83 -32.32 -24.30
C PRO A 236 -11.13 -32.30 -25.14
N VAL A 237 -11.68 -31.11 -25.34
CA VAL A 237 -12.92 -30.90 -26.09
C VAL A 237 -12.74 -29.67 -26.99
N ARG A 238 -13.02 -29.80 -28.29
CA ARG A 238 -13.13 -28.64 -29.17
C ARG A 238 -14.38 -27.83 -28.78
N PHE A 239 -14.22 -26.54 -28.72
CA PHE A 239 -15.34 -25.63 -28.50
C PHE A 239 -16.30 -25.72 -29.71
N ASP A 240 -17.55 -26.09 -29.47
CA ASP A 240 -18.62 -26.12 -30.45
C ASP A 240 -19.73 -25.18 -29.97
N ALA A 241 -19.92 -24.08 -30.73
CA ALA A 241 -20.89 -23.05 -30.39
C ALA A 241 -22.34 -23.55 -30.35
N HIS A 242 -22.63 -24.62 -31.12
CA HIS A 242 -23.98 -25.19 -31.22
C HIS A 242 -24.30 -26.28 -30.20
N ARG A 243 -23.32 -26.66 -29.33
CA ARG A 243 -23.51 -27.71 -28.32
C ARG A 243 -23.25 -27.21 -26.93
N PRO A 244 -24.28 -26.80 -26.13
CA PRO A 244 -24.12 -26.24 -24.81
C PRO A 244 -23.26 -27.10 -23.83
N GLY A 245 -23.35 -28.43 -23.93
CA GLY A 245 -22.55 -29.34 -23.14
C GLY A 245 -21.04 -29.24 -23.36
N THR A 246 -20.61 -28.79 -24.54
CA THR A 246 -19.19 -28.57 -24.86
C THR A 246 -18.67 -27.28 -24.22
N TRP A 247 -19.53 -26.28 -24.02
CA TRP A 247 -19.20 -25.00 -23.39
C TRP A 247 -18.79 -25.21 -21.95
N PHE A 248 -19.60 -25.94 -21.17
CA PHE A 248 -19.29 -26.22 -19.76
C PHE A 248 -17.97 -26.99 -19.61
N ARG A 249 -17.74 -28.00 -20.46
CA ARG A 249 -16.48 -28.77 -20.43
C ARG A 249 -15.28 -27.93 -20.83
N TYR A 250 -15.42 -27.09 -21.85
CA TYR A 250 -14.37 -26.18 -22.29
C TYR A 250 -14.10 -25.11 -21.23
N LEU A 251 -15.13 -24.49 -20.66
CA LEU A 251 -15.02 -23.51 -19.57
C LEU A 251 -14.37 -24.13 -18.34
N ALA A 252 -14.79 -25.33 -17.94
CA ALA A 252 -14.18 -26.04 -16.82
C ALA A 252 -12.68 -26.33 -17.06
N PHE A 253 -12.31 -26.68 -18.30
CA PHE A 253 -10.91 -26.86 -18.70
C PHE A 253 -10.15 -25.53 -18.61
N VAL A 254 -10.66 -24.43 -19.17
CA VAL A 254 -10.05 -23.10 -19.10
C VAL A 254 -9.90 -22.65 -17.64
N CYS A 255 -10.93 -22.78 -16.81
CA CYS A 255 -10.87 -22.47 -15.40
C CYS A 255 -9.79 -23.29 -14.66
N ARG A 256 -9.66 -24.58 -14.99
CA ARG A 256 -8.64 -25.47 -14.40
C ARG A 256 -7.22 -25.03 -14.82
N MET A 257 -7.04 -24.68 -16.08
CA MET A 257 -5.74 -24.19 -16.60
C MET A 257 -5.35 -22.85 -15.99
N HIS A 258 -6.33 -21.99 -15.75
CA HIS A 258 -6.14 -20.62 -15.25
C HIS A 258 -6.48 -20.45 -13.76
N LYS A 259 -6.67 -21.55 -13.00
CA LYS A 259 -7.06 -21.49 -11.58
C LYS A 259 -6.18 -20.60 -10.71
N GLU A 260 -4.91 -20.44 -11.07
CA GLU A 260 -3.96 -19.59 -10.33
C GLU A 260 -4.25 -18.09 -10.49
N LEU A 261 -5.03 -17.69 -11.52
CA LEU A 261 -5.47 -16.30 -11.71
C LEU A 261 -6.67 -15.95 -10.82
N ILE A 262 -7.50 -16.94 -10.48
CA ILE A 262 -8.79 -16.73 -9.79
C ILE A 262 -8.62 -15.91 -8.49
N PRO A 263 -7.70 -16.25 -7.57
CA PRO A 263 -7.54 -15.48 -6.34
C PRO A 263 -7.17 -14.01 -6.59
N SER A 264 -6.34 -13.75 -7.60
CA SER A 264 -5.95 -12.38 -7.95
C SER A 264 -7.07 -11.60 -8.60
N LEU A 265 -7.86 -12.25 -9.47
CA LEU A 265 -9.03 -11.66 -10.10
C LEU A 265 -10.14 -11.36 -9.08
N LEU A 266 -10.41 -12.29 -8.17
CA LEU A 266 -11.37 -12.06 -7.09
C LEU A 266 -10.90 -10.93 -6.16
N GLY A 267 -9.62 -10.93 -5.77
CA GLY A 267 -9.07 -9.85 -4.94
C GLY A 267 -9.12 -8.49 -5.62
N LEU A 268 -8.82 -8.41 -6.91
CA LEU A 268 -8.93 -7.19 -7.70
C LEU A 268 -10.39 -6.75 -7.83
N GLY A 269 -11.28 -7.67 -8.23
CA GLY A 269 -12.70 -7.38 -8.41
C GLY A 269 -13.39 -6.92 -7.12
N THR A 270 -13.11 -7.57 -5.98
CA THR A 270 -13.64 -7.15 -4.68
C THR A 270 -13.06 -5.81 -4.22
N SER A 271 -11.77 -5.55 -4.47
CA SER A 271 -11.17 -4.25 -4.17
C SER A 271 -11.84 -3.12 -4.96
N VAL A 272 -12.09 -3.34 -6.26
CA VAL A 272 -12.83 -2.38 -7.11
C VAL A 272 -14.27 -2.21 -6.62
N ALA A 273 -14.96 -3.29 -6.27
CA ALA A 273 -16.32 -3.23 -5.72
C ALA A 273 -16.38 -2.35 -4.45
N LEU A 274 -15.45 -2.56 -3.53
CA LEU A 274 -15.36 -1.75 -2.30
C LEU A 274 -15.03 -0.28 -2.60
N ILE A 275 -14.20 0.02 -3.61
CA ILE A 275 -13.94 1.40 -4.07
C ILE A 275 -15.24 2.04 -4.59
N VAL A 276 -16.01 1.33 -5.42
CA VAL A 276 -17.29 1.81 -5.93
C VAL A 276 -18.25 2.12 -4.78
N PHE A 277 -18.40 1.20 -3.83
CA PHE A 277 -19.29 1.41 -2.68
C PHE A 277 -18.81 2.52 -1.72
N SER A 278 -17.49 2.69 -1.58
CA SER A 278 -16.92 3.78 -0.78
C SER A 278 -17.12 5.15 -1.42
N ARG A 279 -17.39 5.20 -2.73
CA ARG A 279 -17.50 6.43 -3.52
C ARG A 279 -16.26 7.34 -3.39
N SER A 280 -15.09 6.76 -3.13
CA SER A 280 -13.84 7.51 -2.96
C SER A 280 -13.21 7.83 -4.31
N ARG A 281 -13.35 9.09 -4.76
CA ARG A 281 -12.76 9.58 -6.02
C ARG A 281 -11.25 9.39 -6.05
N THR A 282 -10.57 9.65 -4.93
CA THR A 282 -9.12 9.49 -4.79
C THR A 282 -8.70 8.05 -5.03
N ALA A 283 -9.40 7.08 -4.42
CA ALA A 283 -9.10 5.67 -4.59
C ALA A 283 -9.35 5.19 -6.02
N LEU A 284 -10.45 5.66 -6.65
CA LEU A 284 -10.75 5.32 -8.03
C LEU A 284 -9.70 5.85 -9.00
N LEU A 285 -9.28 7.11 -8.83
CA LEU A 285 -8.22 7.71 -9.65
C LEU A 285 -6.89 6.97 -9.44
N ALA A 286 -6.51 6.68 -8.21
CA ALA A 286 -5.30 5.92 -7.90
C ALA A 286 -5.31 4.52 -8.52
N ALA A 287 -6.46 3.82 -8.47
CA ALA A 287 -6.65 2.53 -9.10
C ALA A 287 -6.52 2.61 -10.62
N ALA A 288 -7.16 3.60 -11.24
CA ALA A 288 -7.10 3.82 -12.70
C ALA A 288 -5.67 4.11 -13.17
N VAL A 289 -4.95 5.02 -12.50
CA VAL A 289 -3.55 5.35 -12.85
C VAL A 289 -2.64 4.13 -12.66
N THR A 290 -2.84 3.36 -11.59
CA THR A 290 -2.08 2.12 -11.35
C THR A 290 -2.34 1.08 -12.45
N LEU A 291 -3.60 0.91 -12.87
CA LEU A 291 -3.99 0.01 -13.94
C LEU A 291 -3.37 0.42 -15.29
N VAL A 292 -3.43 1.71 -15.62
CA VAL A 292 -2.83 2.24 -16.85
C VAL A 292 -1.32 2.02 -16.85
N LEU A 293 -0.64 2.33 -15.75
CA LEU A 293 0.81 2.12 -15.64
C LEU A 293 1.17 0.64 -15.75
N TRP A 294 0.43 -0.24 -15.06
CA TRP A 294 0.61 -1.69 -15.18
C TRP A 294 0.46 -2.17 -16.63
N PHE A 295 -0.58 -1.67 -17.31
CA PHE A 295 -0.84 -2.00 -18.70
C PHE A 295 0.31 -1.53 -19.62
N VAL A 296 0.72 -0.27 -19.49
CA VAL A 296 1.83 0.30 -20.27
C VAL A 296 3.11 -0.52 -20.09
N LEU A 297 3.47 -0.84 -18.85
CA LEU A 297 4.72 -1.54 -18.56
C LEU A 297 4.72 -3.01 -19.03
N ASN A 298 3.61 -3.73 -18.83
CA ASN A 298 3.56 -5.16 -19.15
C ASN A 298 3.23 -5.46 -20.60
N TYR A 299 2.56 -4.55 -21.33
CA TYR A 299 2.12 -4.82 -22.71
C TYR A 299 2.80 -3.89 -23.71
N ILE A 300 2.75 -2.59 -23.52
CA ILE A 300 3.34 -1.68 -24.50
C ILE A 300 4.86 -1.77 -24.45
N VAL A 301 5.46 -1.53 -23.30
CA VAL A 301 6.92 -1.49 -23.12
C VAL A 301 7.56 -2.89 -23.20
N ALA A 302 6.88 -3.91 -22.68
CA ALA A 302 7.43 -5.28 -22.68
C ALA A 302 7.46 -5.89 -24.09
N HIS A 303 6.52 -5.51 -24.94
CA HIS A 303 6.34 -6.05 -26.30
C HIS A 303 6.56 -5.00 -27.40
N TRP A 304 7.27 -3.92 -27.07
CA TRP A 304 7.64 -2.90 -28.03
C TRP A 304 8.45 -3.53 -29.16
N GLY A 305 7.90 -3.54 -30.39
CA GLY A 305 8.51 -4.20 -31.56
C GLY A 305 7.78 -5.44 -32.07
N GLU A 306 6.80 -5.99 -31.33
CA GLU A 306 6.00 -7.13 -31.82
C GLU A 306 4.85 -6.73 -32.78
N GLY A 307 4.64 -5.44 -32.98
CA GLY A 307 3.57 -4.89 -33.80
C GLY A 307 2.25 -4.68 -33.04
N PHE A 308 1.47 -3.69 -33.46
CA PHE A 308 0.25 -3.24 -32.77
C PHE A 308 -0.79 -4.36 -32.58
N LYS A 309 -1.00 -5.21 -33.61
CA LYS A 309 -1.99 -6.31 -33.56
C LYS A 309 -1.67 -7.32 -32.45
N ALA A 310 -0.40 -7.65 -32.24
CA ALA A 310 0.03 -8.59 -31.20
C ALA A 310 -0.16 -7.98 -29.81
N ILE A 311 0.19 -6.70 -29.64
CA ILE A 311 -0.01 -5.96 -28.40
C ILE A 311 -1.50 -5.87 -28.07
N ALA A 312 -2.34 -5.50 -29.04
CA ALA A 312 -3.78 -5.39 -28.86
C ALA A 312 -4.44 -6.73 -28.47
N LEU A 313 -4.07 -7.84 -29.11
CA LEU A 313 -4.60 -9.16 -28.77
C LEU A 313 -4.23 -9.57 -27.33
N ARG A 314 -2.99 -9.36 -26.93
CA ARG A 314 -2.56 -9.63 -25.54
C ARG A 314 -3.30 -8.73 -24.55
N ALA A 315 -3.48 -7.46 -24.89
CA ALA A 315 -4.23 -6.53 -24.07
C ALA A 315 -5.65 -7.05 -23.80
N VAL A 316 -6.36 -7.47 -24.82
CA VAL A 316 -7.70 -8.04 -24.73
C VAL A 316 -7.70 -9.30 -23.85
N GLN A 317 -6.72 -10.20 -23.99
CA GLN A 317 -6.60 -11.41 -23.16
C GLN A 317 -6.50 -11.12 -21.66
N HIS A 318 -6.02 -9.95 -21.28
CA HIS A 318 -5.87 -9.58 -19.86
C HIS A 318 -6.97 -8.64 -19.37
N ILE A 319 -7.40 -7.70 -20.19
CA ILE A 319 -8.47 -6.76 -19.83
C ILE A 319 -9.80 -7.49 -19.65
N VAL A 320 -10.14 -8.41 -20.56
CA VAL A 320 -11.41 -9.13 -20.51
C VAL A 320 -11.60 -9.89 -19.18
N PRO A 321 -10.67 -10.73 -18.71
CA PRO A 321 -10.82 -11.39 -17.40
C PRO A 321 -10.92 -10.40 -16.22
N MET A 322 -10.22 -9.27 -16.27
CA MET A 322 -10.30 -8.26 -15.22
C MET A 322 -11.66 -7.57 -15.20
N VAL A 323 -12.17 -7.18 -16.36
CA VAL A 323 -13.51 -6.58 -16.50
C VAL A 323 -14.57 -7.58 -16.04
N LEU A 324 -14.50 -8.84 -16.46
CA LEU A 324 -15.43 -9.89 -16.03
C LEU A 324 -15.35 -10.10 -14.50
N ALA A 325 -14.16 -10.07 -13.92
CA ALA A 325 -14.00 -10.15 -12.47
C ALA A 325 -14.70 -8.98 -11.76
N VAL A 326 -14.57 -7.76 -12.26
CA VAL A 326 -15.28 -6.58 -11.70
C VAL A 326 -16.79 -6.73 -11.85
N VAL A 327 -17.27 -7.09 -13.04
CA VAL A 327 -18.71 -7.28 -13.32
C VAL A 327 -19.34 -8.35 -12.41
N ILE A 328 -18.60 -9.40 -12.10
CA ILE A 328 -19.07 -10.47 -11.18
C ILE A 328 -18.92 -10.04 -9.71
N CYS A 329 -17.78 -9.44 -9.36
CA CYS A 329 -17.48 -9.14 -7.96
C CYS A 329 -18.28 -7.94 -7.42
N VAL A 330 -18.69 -6.97 -8.24
CA VAL A 330 -19.50 -5.83 -7.76
C VAL A 330 -20.83 -6.32 -7.19
N PRO A 331 -21.70 -7.00 -7.96
CA PRO A 331 -22.94 -7.56 -7.39
C PRO A 331 -22.67 -8.65 -6.35
N GLY A 332 -21.66 -9.50 -6.56
CA GLY A 332 -21.30 -10.56 -5.62
C GLY A 332 -20.93 -10.02 -4.25
N THR A 333 -20.07 -9.00 -4.18
CA THR A 333 -19.67 -8.34 -2.92
C THR A 333 -20.86 -7.65 -2.25
N PHE A 334 -21.71 -6.98 -3.02
CA PHE A 334 -22.92 -6.34 -2.51
C PHE A 334 -23.83 -7.34 -1.80
N TRP A 335 -24.14 -8.46 -2.46
CA TRP A 335 -25.02 -9.48 -1.89
C TRP A 335 -24.37 -10.25 -0.76
N LEU A 336 -23.04 -10.46 -0.80
CA LEU A 336 -22.31 -11.08 0.32
C LEU A 336 -22.37 -10.20 1.57
N ILE A 337 -22.20 -8.89 1.44
CA ILE A 337 -22.30 -7.97 2.59
C ILE A 337 -23.74 -7.95 3.12
N LYS A 338 -24.75 -7.83 2.26
CA LYS A 338 -26.14 -7.87 2.70
C LYS A 338 -26.50 -9.20 3.39
N GLY A 339 -26.11 -10.32 2.79
CA GLY A 339 -26.38 -11.64 3.37
C GLY A 339 -25.62 -11.89 4.67
N GLY A 340 -24.36 -11.49 4.75
CA GLY A 340 -23.53 -11.66 5.94
C GLY A 340 -24.04 -10.83 7.12
N THR A 341 -24.36 -9.54 6.89
CA THR A 341 -24.95 -8.70 7.93
C THR A 341 -26.33 -9.17 8.36
N TYR A 342 -27.14 -9.72 7.44
CA TYR A 342 -28.43 -10.34 7.77
C TYR A 342 -28.27 -11.55 8.69
N VAL A 343 -27.32 -12.43 8.40
CA VAL A 343 -27.04 -13.62 9.22
C VAL A 343 -26.64 -13.22 10.64
N VAL A 344 -25.74 -12.24 10.78
CA VAL A 344 -25.31 -11.75 12.10
C VAL A 344 -26.47 -11.11 12.86
N TYR A 345 -27.27 -10.28 12.19
CA TYR A 345 -28.45 -9.67 12.79
C TYR A 345 -29.45 -10.73 13.28
N TYR A 346 -29.80 -11.70 12.42
CA TYR A 346 -30.74 -12.76 12.77
C TYR A 346 -30.24 -13.61 13.94
N TYR A 347 -28.96 -13.98 13.93
CA TYR A 347 -28.33 -14.72 15.03
C TYR A 347 -28.40 -13.94 16.35
N ALA A 348 -28.09 -12.65 16.32
CA ALA A 348 -28.14 -11.80 17.50
C ALA A 348 -29.59 -11.61 18.01
N ALA A 349 -30.57 -11.50 17.10
CA ALA A 349 -32.00 -11.38 17.44
C ALA A 349 -32.53 -12.65 18.12
N VAL A 350 -32.22 -13.82 17.57
CA VAL A 350 -32.70 -15.13 18.12
C VAL A 350 -32.10 -15.44 19.49
N ASN A 351 -30.88 -14.97 19.76
CA ASN A 351 -30.19 -15.26 21.01
C ASN A 351 -30.29 -14.09 22.04
N ASP A 352 -31.18 -13.14 21.81
CA ASP A 352 -31.39 -11.98 22.69
C ASP A 352 -30.10 -11.19 22.95
N LEU A 353 -29.18 -11.20 21.98
CA LEU A 353 -27.89 -10.52 22.02
C LEU A 353 -27.96 -9.13 21.39
N LEU A 354 -29.19 -8.66 21.08
CA LEU A 354 -29.41 -7.33 20.51
C LEU A 354 -29.44 -6.26 21.62
N PRO A 355 -28.30 -5.74 22.06
CA PRO A 355 -28.29 -4.41 22.61
C PRO A 355 -28.59 -3.41 21.47
N GLU A 356 -29.09 -2.23 21.79
CA GLU A 356 -29.38 -1.12 20.88
C GLU A 356 -28.30 -0.85 19.81
N VAL A 357 -27.07 -1.27 20.07
CA VAL A 357 -25.90 -1.21 19.18
C VAL A 357 -26.09 -1.93 17.84
N TYR A 358 -26.98 -2.91 17.74
CA TYR A 358 -27.18 -3.72 16.52
C TYR A 358 -28.34 -3.28 15.64
N GLU A 359 -29.11 -2.24 16.03
CA GLU A 359 -30.17 -1.71 15.16
C GLU A 359 -29.66 -1.32 13.77
N TYR A 360 -28.42 -0.81 13.68
CA TYR A 360 -27.81 -0.44 12.40
C TYR A 360 -27.59 -1.63 11.46
N LEU A 361 -27.59 -2.86 11.98
CA LEU A 361 -27.47 -4.10 11.17
C LEU A 361 -28.85 -4.56 10.66
N ASP A 362 -29.97 -3.99 11.13
CA ASP A 362 -31.32 -4.41 10.71
C ASP A 362 -31.45 -4.28 9.17
N PRO A 363 -31.69 -5.40 8.47
CA PRO A 363 -31.83 -5.42 7.02
C PRO A 363 -32.95 -4.52 6.50
N ARG A 364 -33.95 -4.26 7.32
CA ARG A 364 -35.09 -3.38 6.97
C ARG A 364 -34.66 -1.92 6.87
N LEU A 365 -33.62 -1.51 7.61
CA LEU A 365 -33.02 -0.19 7.54
C LEU A 365 -32.02 -0.06 6.38
N GLN A 366 -31.61 -1.20 5.78
CA GLN A 366 -30.66 -1.27 4.67
C GLN A 366 -31.40 -1.28 3.32
N GLY A 367 -32.28 -0.31 3.08
CA GLY A 367 -33.11 -0.21 1.87
C GLY A 367 -32.35 0.01 0.56
N THR A 368 -31.01 0.21 0.63
CA THR A 368 -30.17 0.49 -0.53
C THR A 368 -30.19 -0.66 -1.54
N ARG A 369 -30.49 -0.34 -2.80
CA ARG A 369 -30.41 -1.25 -3.94
C ARG A 369 -29.01 -1.18 -4.57
N LEU A 370 -28.64 -2.19 -5.34
CA LEU A 370 -27.35 -2.23 -6.03
C LEU A 370 -27.20 -1.09 -7.05
N ASP A 371 -28.26 -0.84 -7.81
CA ASP A 371 -28.34 0.25 -8.78
C ASP A 371 -28.16 1.63 -8.10
N ASP A 372 -28.81 1.85 -6.94
CA ASP A 372 -28.64 3.08 -6.16
C ASP A 372 -27.18 3.27 -5.71
N ALA A 373 -26.53 2.21 -5.25
CA ALA A 373 -25.14 2.27 -4.82
C ALA A 373 -24.18 2.58 -5.97
N ILE A 374 -24.42 2.00 -7.15
CA ILE A 374 -23.64 2.27 -8.37
C ILE A 374 -23.91 3.68 -8.89
N ASN A 375 -25.18 4.08 -9.02
CA ASN A 375 -25.56 5.40 -9.51
C ASN A 375 -24.97 6.50 -8.63
N ALA A 376 -25.06 6.36 -7.31
CA ALA A 376 -24.46 7.30 -6.38
C ALA A 376 -22.93 7.38 -6.45
N ALA A 377 -22.25 6.33 -6.91
CA ALA A 377 -20.82 6.39 -7.21
C ALA A 377 -20.57 7.14 -8.53
N MET A 378 -21.39 6.90 -9.54
CA MET A 378 -21.32 7.60 -10.83
C MET A 378 -21.63 9.09 -10.70
N ASP A 379 -22.65 9.47 -9.95
CA ASP A 379 -23.03 10.87 -9.67
C ASP A 379 -21.89 11.66 -9.00
N ARG A 380 -21.05 10.97 -8.21
CA ARG A 380 -19.83 11.60 -7.65
C ARG A 380 -18.74 11.84 -8.67
N LEU A 381 -18.71 11.10 -9.76
CA LEU A 381 -17.76 11.29 -10.86
C LEU A 381 -18.26 12.34 -11.87
N ASP A 382 -19.55 12.59 -11.87
CA ASP A 382 -20.13 13.64 -12.71
C ASP A 382 -19.62 15.01 -12.27
N THR A 383 -19.01 15.71 -13.21
CA THR A 383 -18.43 17.06 -13.02
C THR A 383 -19.21 18.12 -13.81
N GLU A 384 -20.27 17.73 -14.54
CA GLU A 384 -21.03 18.64 -15.37
C GLU A 384 -21.70 19.72 -14.52
N GLY A 385 -21.51 20.97 -14.91
CA GLY A 385 -22.06 22.14 -14.20
C GLY A 385 -21.42 22.45 -12.83
N LYS A 386 -20.38 21.70 -12.39
CA LYS A 386 -19.71 21.94 -11.11
C LYS A 386 -18.45 22.79 -11.30
N THR A 387 -18.22 23.71 -10.36
CA THR A 387 -16.95 24.45 -10.28
C THR A 387 -15.81 23.54 -9.83
N ALA A 388 -14.54 23.92 -10.10
CA ALA A 388 -13.36 23.18 -9.65
C ALA A 388 -13.38 22.94 -8.14
N ASP A 389 -13.83 23.91 -7.35
CA ASP A 389 -13.95 23.80 -5.90
C ASP A 389 -15.02 22.78 -5.47
N GLN A 390 -16.19 22.77 -6.11
CA GLN A 390 -17.22 21.76 -5.87
C GLN A 390 -16.75 20.35 -6.26
N VAL A 391 -16.04 20.21 -7.39
CA VAL A 391 -15.44 18.94 -7.81
C VAL A 391 -14.42 18.45 -6.81
N THR A 392 -13.59 19.34 -6.27
CA THR A 392 -12.57 18.99 -5.26
C THR A 392 -13.11 18.91 -3.83
N THR A 393 -14.40 19.17 -3.61
CA THR A 393 -15.03 19.21 -2.27
C THR A 393 -14.34 20.26 -1.38
N HIS A 394 -14.24 21.49 -1.87
CA HIS A 394 -13.67 22.69 -1.22
C HIS A 394 -12.16 22.57 -0.91
N ARG A 395 -11.44 21.60 -1.51
CA ARG A 395 -10.00 21.45 -1.25
C ARG A 395 -9.17 22.60 -1.79
N THR A 396 -9.60 23.24 -2.87
CA THR A 396 -8.90 24.41 -3.44
C THR A 396 -8.84 25.56 -2.44
N LEU A 397 -9.94 25.86 -1.77
CA LEU A 397 -9.99 26.89 -0.71
C LEU A 397 -9.10 26.50 0.49
N ILE A 398 -9.14 25.23 0.89
CA ILE A 398 -8.31 24.71 1.97
C ILE A 398 -6.84 24.83 1.59
N TRP A 399 -6.44 24.42 0.38
CA TRP A 399 -5.05 24.49 -0.08
C TRP A 399 -4.52 25.91 -0.10
N GLU A 400 -5.33 26.86 -0.57
CA GLU A 400 -4.98 28.27 -0.57
C GLU A 400 -4.76 28.80 0.85
N ALA A 401 -5.68 28.52 1.77
CA ALA A 401 -5.57 28.95 3.16
C ALA A 401 -4.34 28.39 3.89
N PHE A 402 -3.96 27.13 3.61
CA PHE A 402 -2.74 26.54 4.13
C PHE A 402 -1.51 27.13 3.46
N ALA A 403 -1.53 27.32 2.12
CA ALA A 403 -0.39 27.85 1.36
C ALA A 403 -0.03 29.27 1.75
N GLN A 404 -0.99 30.11 2.08
CA GLN A 404 -0.77 31.50 2.54
C GLN A 404 -0.05 31.59 3.91
N ARG A 405 0.04 30.47 4.65
CA ARG A 405 0.60 30.42 6.00
C ARG A 405 1.85 29.53 6.09
N ILE A 406 2.56 29.34 4.99
CA ILE A 406 3.77 28.52 4.96
C ILE A 406 4.94 29.27 5.59
N GLU A 407 5.62 28.61 6.54
CA GLU A 407 6.82 29.09 7.19
C GLU A 407 8.04 28.20 6.91
N PRO A 408 9.28 28.69 7.08
CA PRO A 408 10.48 27.90 6.80
C PRO A 408 10.57 26.58 7.58
N PHE A 409 10.19 26.59 8.87
CA PHE A 409 10.26 25.43 9.77
C PHE A 409 8.90 24.90 10.23
N GLY A 410 7.82 25.44 9.67
CA GLY A 410 6.46 24.98 9.94
C GLY A 410 5.78 25.64 11.12
N HIS A 411 4.62 25.11 11.48
CA HIS A 411 3.74 25.65 12.51
C HIS A 411 3.44 24.62 13.60
N GLU A 412 3.03 25.12 14.76
CA GLU A 412 2.38 24.29 15.78
C GLU A 412 1.15 23.60 15.19
N ARG A 413 0.87 22.39 15.68
CA ARG A 413 -0.29 21.62 15.23
C ARG A 413 -1.56 22.35 15.60
N GLY A 414 -2.40 22.64 14.61
CA GLY A 414 -3.62 23.40 14.84
C GLY A 414 -4.63 23.24 13.70
N GLN A 415 -5.80 23.80 13.94
CA GLN A 415 -6.85 23.90 12.96
C GLN A 415 -6.82 25.29 12.33
N ILE A 416 -7.09 25.37 11.03
CA ILE A 416 -7.16 26.63 10.30
C ILE A 416 -8.64 26.95 10.02
N TYR A 417 -9.04 28.17 10.30
CA TYR A 417 -10.32 28.68 9.80
C TYR A 417 -10.16 29.08 8.33
N VAL A 418 -11.00 28.49 7.49
CA VAL A 418 -11.05 28.75 6.04
C VAL A 418 -12.37 29.42 5.73
N HIS A 419 -12.33 30.58 5.09
CA HIS A 419 -13.52 31.32 4.68
C HIS A 419 -14.39 30.44 3.76
N ASP A 420 -15.68 30.47 3.90
CA ASP A 420 -16.68 29.69 3.15
C ASP A 420 -16.63 28.15 3.35
N TYR A 421 -15.68 27.63 4.14
CA TYR A 421 -15.58 26.20 4.46
C TYR A 421 -15.78 25.92 5.97
N GLY A 422 -15.24 26.79 6.82
CA GLY A 422 -15.18 26.59 8.27
C GLY A 422 -13.83 26.09 8.74
N VAL A 423 -13.80 25.20 9.71
CA VAL A 423 -12.55 24.73 10.35
C VAL A 423 -11.96 23.55 9.58
N ALA A 424 -10.74 23.67 9.10
CA ALA A 424 -9.97 22.62 8.45
C ALA A 424 -8.83 22.14 9.35
N ALA A 425 -8.83 20.85 9.68
CA ALA A 425 -7.76 20.21 10.47
C ALA A 425 -6.59 19.72 9.59
N THR A 426 -6.81 19.51 8.30
CA THR A 426 -5.80 19.01 7.37
C THR A 426 -5.96 19.64 5.98
N ALA A 427 -4.84 19.79 5.28
CA ALA A 427 -4.83 20.28 3.90
C ALA A 427 -5.37 19.28 2.88
N HIS A 428 -5.58 18.01 3.24
CA HIS A 428 -5.90 16.93 2.30
C HIS A 428 -4.94 16.83 1.10
N ASN A 429 -3.69 17.25 1.29
CA ASN A 429 -2.58 17.18 0.34
C ASN A 429 -1.29 17.08 1.15
N CYS A 430 -0.53 15.99 0.98
CA CYS A 430 0.69 15.76 1.76
C CYS A 430 1.73 16.87 1.63
N ILE A 431 1.92 17.37 0.42
CA ILE A 431 2.96 18.37 0.19
C ILE A 431 2.59 19.68 0.89
N ILE A 432 1.36 20.14 0.72
CA ILE A 432 0.85 21.35 1.37
C ILE A 432 0.83 21.16 2.89
N GLN A 433 0.42 19.97 3.34
CA GLN A 433 0.41 19.67 4.78
C GLN A 433 1.82 19.71 5.37
N ILE A 434 2.82 19.08 4.72
CA ILE A 434 4.20 19.09 5.20
C ILE A 434 4.80 20.51 5.12
N LEU A 435 4.48 21.27 4.06
CA LEU A 435 4.88 22.68 3.95
C LEU A 435 4.38 23.50 5.14
N TYR A 436 3.14 23.31 5.52
CA TYR A 436 2.53 23.99 6.66
C TYR A 436 3.06 23.46 8.00
N ASP A 437 3.01 22.14 8.23
CA ASP A 437 3.34 21.53 9.52
C ASP A 437 4.85 21.59 9.83
N SER A 438 5.68 21.27 8.81
CA SER A 438 7.12 21.00 8.99
C SER A 438 8.02 21.92 8.15
N GLY A 439 7.44 22.83 7.41
CA GLY A 439 8.13 23.88 6.70
C GLY A 439 8.71 23.48 5.35
N ILE A 440 9.28 24.49 4.68
CA ILE A 440 9.73 24.41 3.27
C ILE A 440 10.84 23.38 3.10
N PHE A 441 11.82 23.33 4.01
CA PHE A 441 12.97 22.45 3.87
C PHE A 441 12.56 20.97 3.96
N THR A 442 11.68 20.61 4.92
CA THR A 442 11.15 19.26 5.05
C THR A 442 10.38 18.84 3.80
N ALA A 443 9.51 19.72 3.30
CA ALA A 443 8.72 19.45 2.11
C ALA A 443 9.59 19.27 0.85
N LEU A 444 10.67 20.05 0.71
CA LEU A 444 11.61 19.95 -0.40
C LEU A 444 12.31 18.56 -0.40
N PHE A 445 12.83 18.13 0.75
CA PHE A 445 13.46 16.81 0.87
C PHE A 445 12.46 15.68 0.68
N TYR A 446 11.24 15.81 1.23
CA TYR A 446 10.16 14.86 1.03
C TYR A 446 9.77 14.73 -0.44
N PHE A 447 9.61 15.84 -1.15
CA PHE A 447 9.33 15.84 -2.59
C PHE A 447 10.48 15.21 -3.38
N ALA A 448 11.72 15.62 -3.11
CA ALA A 448 12.90 15.14 -3.82
C ALA A 448 13.11 13.62 -3.65
N ILE A 449 12.91 13.07 -2.44
CA ILE A 449 13.04 11.62 -2.23
C ILE A 449 11.94 10.83 -2.95
N ASN A 450 10.72 11.35 -3.03
CA ASN A 450 9.65 10.71 -3.79
C ASN A 450 9.92 10.69 -5.29
N VAL A 451 10.41 11.79 -5.85
CA VAL A 451 10.82 11.86 -7.25
C VAL A 451 11.98 10.90 -7.55
N ALA A 452 13.03 10.92 -6.70
CA ALA A 452 14.17 10.02 -6.83
C ALA A 452 13.74 8.54 -6.72
N SER A 453 12.85 8.21 -5.78
CA SER A 453 12.27 6.87 -5.62
C SER A 453 11.52 6.42 -6.86
N GLY A 454 10.73 7.30 -7.46
CA GLY A 454 10.00 7.01 -8.69
C GLY A 454 10.93 6.64 -9.86
N PHE A 455 11.95 7.45 -10.11
CA PHE A 455 12.95 7.14 -11.14
C PHE A 455 13.71 5.84 -10.86
N ARG A 456 14.11 5.62 -9.62
CA ARG A 456 14.83 4.39 -9.23
C ARG A 456 13.94 3.15 -9.28
N ALA A 457 12.66 3.25 -8.95
CA ALA A 457 11.71 2.15 -9.09
C ALA A 457 11.54 1.74 -10.56
N LEU A 458 11.39 2.71 -11.48
CA LEU A 458 11.36 2.44 -12.92
C LEU A 458 12.67 1.79 -13.39
N LEU A 459 13.84 2.32 -12.97
CA LEU A 459 15.14 1.75 -13.29
C LEU A 459 15.28 0.33 -12.75
N TYR A 460 14.82 0.05 -11.53
CA TYR A 460 14.81 -1.27 -10.91
C TYR A 460 13.96 -2.24 -11.74
N TYR A 461 12.73 -1.83 -12.10
CA TYR A 461 11.86 -2.62 -12.97
C TYR A 461 12.54 -2.96 -14.31
N PHE A 462 13.03 -1.98 -15.05
CA PHE A 462 13.64 -2.22 -16.36
C PHE A 462 14.86 -3.12 -16.31
N ARG A 463 15.67 -3.01 -15.25
CA ARG A 463 16.87 -3.83 -15.09
C ARG A 463 16.62 -5.23 -14.56
N ARG A 464 15.55 -5.42 -13.78
CA ARG A 464 15.28 -6.66 -13.06
C ARG A 464 14.10 -7.47 -13.61
N ARG A 465 13.23 -6.89 -14.43
CA ARG A 465 11.96 -7.52 -14.88
C ARG A 465 12.11 -8.90 -15.53
N LYS A 466 13.26 -9.23 -16.13
CA LYS A 466 13.51 -10.54 -16.76
C LYS A 466 13.83 -11.63 -15.74
N GLY A 467 14.61 -11.29 -14.71
CA GLY A 467 15.08 -12.22 -13.69
C GLY A 467 14.36 -12.14 -12.35
N ASP A 468 13.50 -11.10 -12.14
CA ASP A 468 12.72 -10.94 -10.92
C ASP A 468 11.27 -10.59 -11.28
N ALA A 469 10.37 -11.53 -11.03
CA ALA A 469 8.97 -11.36 -11.33
C ALA A 469 8.26 -10.31 -10.44
N TYR A 470 8.83 -10.03 -9.26
CA TYR A 470 8.30 -9.03 -8.32
C TYR A 470 8.87 -7.62 -8.57
N ALA A 471 9.78 -7.44 -9.52
CA ALA A 471 10.41 -6.15 -9.81
C ALA A 471 9.41 -5.02 -10.17
N ILE A 472 8.21 -5.38 -10.59
CA ILE A 472 7.13 -4.42 -10.89
C ILE A 472 6.50 -3.82 -9.62
N PHE A 473 6.62 -4.46 -8.45
CA PHE A 473 5.88 -4.08 -7.26
C PHE A 473 6.17 -2.65 -6.77
N PRO A 474 7.44 -2.20 -6.65
CA PRO A 474 7.75 -0.82 -6.28
C PRO A 474 7.11 0.21 -7.22
N VAL A 475 7.09 -0.08 -8.52
CA VAL A 475 6.52 0.82 -9.53
C VAL A 475 5.00 0.89 -9.43
N LEU A 476 4.32 -0.23 -9.15
CA LEU A 476 2.87 -0.25 -9.04
C LEU A 476 2.33 0.43 -7.78
N LEU A 477 3.10 0.45 -6.70
CA LEU A 477 2.72 1.16 -5.47
C LEU A 477 2.84 2.67 -5.61
N MET A 478 3.74 3.15 -6.46
CA MET A 478 4.03 4.57 -6.60
C MET A 478 2.82 5.42 -7.04
N PRO A 479 2.04 5.07 -8.07
CA PRO A 479 0.89 5.87 -8.48
C PRO A 479 -0.16 5.96 -7.38
N GLY A 480 -0.48 4.84 -6.73
CA GLY A 480 -1.41 4.81 -5.61
C GLY A 480 -0.98 5.74 -4.49
N TYR A 481 0.30 5.68 -4.10
CA TYR A 481 0.87 6.54 -3.08
C TYR A 481 0.86 8.02 -3.49
N LEU A 482 1.30 8.34 -4.70
CA LEU A 482 1.34 9.73 -5.18
C LEU A 482 -0.05 10.35 -5.30
N VAL A 483 -1.02 9.64 -5.89
CA VAL A 483 -2.39 10.16 -6.03
C VAL A 483 -3.03 10.35 -4.65
N THR A 484 -2.86 9.40 -3.73
CA THR A 484 -3.39 9.57 -2.37
C THR A 484 -2.66 10.69 -1.62
N SER A 485 -1.37 10.87 -1.82
CA SER A 485 -0.61 11.95 -1.21
C SER A 485 -1.02 13.33 -1.73
N LEU A 486 -1.37 13.46 -3.01
CA LEU A 486 -1.83 14.73 -3.59
C LEU A 486 -3.29 15.07 -3.23
N LEU A 487 -4.11 14.06 -2.92
CA LEU A 487 -5.55 14.24 -2.66
C LEU A 487 -5.95 13.88 -1.22
N ALA A 488 -5.01 13.50 -0.37
CA ALA A 488 -5.19 13.22 1.05
C ALA A 488 -3.85 13.39 1.79
N SER A 489 -3.87 13.54 3.10
CA SER A 489 -2.64 13.70 3.91
C SER A 489 -2.06 12.34 4.32
N SER A 490 -1.59 11.55 3.37
CA SER A 490 -1.20 10.14 3.56
C SER A 490 0.33 9.96 3.74
N TYR A 491 1.00 10.76 4.58
CA TYR A 491 2.45 10.70 4.68
C TYR A 491 3.03 9.98 5.91
N PRO A 492 2.43 9.99 7.10
CA PRO A 492 2.96 9.24 8.22
C PRO A 492 2.94 7.73 7.93
N PRO A 493 4.08 7.01 8.11
CA PRO A 493 4.20 5.62 7.68
C PRO A 493 3.19 4.67 8.33
N PHE A 494 2.87 4.85 9.61
CA PHE A 494 1.94 3.95 10.32
C PHE A 494 0.50 4.45 10.35
N ALA A 495 0.25 5.72 10.11
CA ALA A 495 -1.10 6.23 10.00
C ALA A 495 -1.82 5.79 8.71
N TYR A 496 -1.07 5.37 7.68
CA TYR A 496 -1.63 5.01 6.38
C TYR A 496 -0.93 3.79 5.77
N SER A 497 -1.68 2.73 5.53
CA SER A 497 -1.19 1.46 5.00
C SER A 497 -0.37 1.60 3.71
N ILE A 498 -0.82 2.47 2.80
CA ILE A 498 -0.12 2.72 1.53
C ILE A 498 1.25 3.36 1.78
N ALA A 499 1.36 4.29 2.74
CA ALA A 499 2.62 4.97 3.05
C ALA A 499 3.66 4.00 3.59
N LEU A 500 3.28 3.14 4.56
CA LEU A 500 4.21 2.18 5.13
C LEU A 500 4.72 1.18 4.10
N VAL A 501 3.80 0.57 3.36
CA VAL A 501 4.18 -0.42 2.33
C VAL A 501 5.04 0.23 1.26
N TYR A 502 4.71 1.46 0.85
CA TYR A 502 5.51 2.24 -0.10
C TYR A 502 6.96 2.43 0.40
N TRP A 503 7.16 2.95 1.61
CA TRP A 503 8.49 3.20 2.15
C TRP A 503 9.31 1.91 2.31
N LEU A 504 8.67 0.83 2.73
CA LEU A 504 9.33 -0.44 2.98
C LEU A 504 9.82 -1.14 1.71
N VAL A 505 9.02 -1.04 0.64
CA VAL A 505 9.35 -1.60 -0.67
C VAL A 505 10.49 -0.85 -1.35
N GLN A 506 10.92 0.31 -0.83
CA GLN A 506 12.05 1.06 -1.35
C GLN A 506 13.43 0.46 -1.01
N ALA A 507 13.53 -0.55 -0.15
CA ALA A 507 14.80 -1.13 0.22
C ALA A 507 15.75 -1.41 -0.98
N PRO A 508 15.33 -2.04 -2.11
CA PRO A 508 16.20 -2.27 -3.26
C PRO A 508 16.63 -0.98 -3.98
N LEU A 509 15.93 0.13 -3.75
CA LEU A 509 16.24 1.41 -4.41
C LEU A 509 17.47 2.10 -3.80
N PHE A 510 17.94 1.63 -2.63
CA PHE A 510 19.18 2.09 -1.99
C PHE A 510 20.44 1.46 -2.59
N GLU A 511 20.34 0.48 -3.48
CA GLU A 511 21.51 -0.07 -4.17
C GLU A 511 22.30 1.03 -4.89
N LYS A 512 23.64 1.11 -4.69
CA LYS A 512 24.49 2.08 -5.40
C LYS A 512 24.32 1.92 -6.91
N LYS A 513 24.36 0.67 -7.41
CA LYS A 513 24.16 0.32 -8.81
C LYS A 513 23.13 -0.83 -8.89
N ILE A 514 21.97 -0.56 -9.47
CA ILE A 514 20.99 -1.61 -9.72
C ILE A 514 21.49 -2.48 -10.86
N HIS A 515 21.86 -3.73 -10.55
CA HIS A 515 22.38 -4.67 -11.54
C HIS A 515 21.27 -5.26 -12.40
N LYS A 516 21.57 -5.51 -13.67
CA LYS A 516 20.68 -6.19 -14.59
C LYS A 516 20.61 -7.69 -14.23
N LEU A 517 19.40 -8.24 -14.28
CA LEU A 517 19.16 -9.69 -14.16
C LEU A 517 18.59 -10.17 -15.49
N ASP A 518 19.34 -10.98 -16.22
CA ASP A 518 18.96 -11.40 -17.57
C ASP A 518 18.13 -12.70 -17.62
N SER A 519 18.15 -13.49 -16.53
CA SER A 519 17.38 -14.74 -16.42
C SER A 519 16.86 -14.94 -14.99
N LEU A 520 15.77 -15.67 -14.84
CA LEU A 520 15.34 -16.21 -13.55
C LEU A 520 16.40 -17.24 -13.08
N PRO A 521 16.78 -17.25 -11.79
CA PRO A 521 17.56 -18.35 -11.27
C PRO A 521 16.78 -19.66 -11.48
N GLU A 522 17.46 -20.72 -11.94
CA GLU A 522 16.87 -22.01 -12.30
C GLU A 522 16.15 -22.72 -11.13
N SER A 523 16.21 -22.18 -9.91
CA SER A 523 15.59 -22.71 -8.70
C SER A 523 14.70 -21.65 -8.03
N VAL A 524 13.44 -21.58 -8.40
CA VAL A 524 12.38 -21.04 -7.55
C VAL A 524 11.14 -21.94 -7.60
#